data_f0d90e636f42ce843676040cbb8424b1
#
_entry.id   f0d90e636f42ce843676040cbb8424b1
#
_cell.length_a   1.000
_cell.length_b   1.000
_cell.length_c   1.000
_cell.angle_alpha   90.00
_cell.angle_beta   90.00
_cell.angle_gamma   90.00
#
_symmetry.space_group_name_H-M   'P 1'
#
loop_
_entity.id
_entity.type
_entity.pdbx_description
1 polymer ?
#
loop_
_entity_poly.entity_id
_entity_poly.type
_entity_poly.pdbx_seq_one_letter_code
_entity_poly.pdbx_strand_id
1 'polypeptide(L)'
;MSTEVAKEQDIERAWYVVDLEDKVLGRAATEIARVLRGKHKAIYTPSVDTGDFVVVINADKVRLTGNKLNAKMYHRYTGFQSGLRSISAGDLLEKKPEMLIQTAVKGMLPKNTLGRKMFSKLKVYAGSEHPHSAQQPKELAL
;
A
#
# COMPACT_ATOMS: atom_id res chain seq x y z
N MET A 1 7.38 30.94 19.63
CA MET A 1 6.68 29.85 18.89
C MET A 1 7.44 28.56 19.11
N SER A 2 6.76 27.49 19.51
CA SER A 2 7.35 26.16 19.61
C SER A 2 6.86 25.32 18.44
N THR A 3 7.74 24.57 17.81
CA THR A 3 7.38 23.58 16.81
C THR A 3 7.05 22.28 17.52
N GLU A 4 5.82 21.80 17.37
CA GLU A 4 5.45 20.49 17.93
C GLU A 4 6.02 19.38 17.05
N VAL A 5 6.73 18.46 17.69
CA VAL A 5 7.24 17.25 17.06
C VAL A 5 6.50 16.05 17.65
N ALA A 6 5.93 15.22 16.77
CA ALA A 6 5.22 14.01 17.22
C ALA A 6 6.20 13.05 17.91
N LYS A 7 5.78 12.48 19.06
CA LYS A 7 6.50 11.42 19.74
C LYS A 7 5.81 10.08 19.45
N GLU A 8 6.58 9.05 19.23
CA GLU A 8 6.05 7.73 18.89
C GLU A 8 5.07 7.18 19.94
N GLN A 9 5.26 7.55 21.19
CA GLN A 9 4.42 7.13 22.31
C GLN A 9 3.01 7.77 22.33
N ASP A 10 2.88 8.96 21.76
CA ASP A 10 1.66 9.77 21.81
C ASP A 10 0.80 9.62 20.55
N ILE A 11 1.21 8.76 19.61
CA ILE A 11 0.52 8.59 18.34
C ILE A 11 -0.58 7.55 18.46
N GLU A 12 -1.82 7.99 18.25
CA GLU A 12 -2.96 7.09 18.08
C GLU A 12 -3.06 6.64 16.64
N ARG A 13 -3.08 5.32 16.42
CA ARG A 13 -3.21 4.71 15.10
C ARG A 13 -4.60 4.13 14.93
N ALA A 14 -5.29 4.60 13.90
CA ALA A 14 -6.57 4.06 13.47
C ALA A 14 -6.36 2.91 12.46
N TRP A 15 -7.42 2.13 12.24
CA TRP A 15 -7.47 1.11 11.21
C TRP A 15 -8.48 1.52 10.16
N TYR A 16 -8.08 1.41 8.90
CA TYR A 16 -8.94 1.69 7.76
C TYR A 16 -9.03 0.49 6.84
N VAL A 17 -10.19 0.28 6.26
CA VAL A 17 -10.41 -0.69 5.19
C VAL A 17 -10.67 0.05 3.88
N VAL A 18 -10.04 -0.40 2.82
CA VAL A 18 -10.15 0.17 1.46
C VAL A 18 -10.60 -0.93 0.52
N ASP A 19 -11.69 -0.69 -0.18
CA ASP A 19 -12.16 -1.56 -1.24
C ASP A 19 -11.61 -1.08 -2.59
N LEU A 20 -10.89 -1.96 -3.28
CA LEU A 20 -10.29 -1.68 -4.59
C LEU A 20 -11.14 -2.12 -5.78
N GLU A 21 -12.36 -2.59 -5.57
CA GLU A 21 -13.24 -2.95 -6.67
C GLU A 21 -13.44 -1.77 -7.62
N ASP A 22 -13.11 -1.98 -8.90
CA ASP A 22 -13.16 -0.95 -9.96
C ASP A 22 -12.30 0.32 -9.73
N LYS A 23 -11.42 0.33 -8.76
CA LYS A 23 -10.52 1.46 -8.52
C LYS A 23 -9.26 1.36 -9.38
N VAL A 24 -8.78 2.51 -9.84
CA VAL A 24 -7.51 2.60 -10.59
C VAL A 24 -6.34 2.42 -9.64
N LEU A 25 -5.44 1.48 -9.95
CA LEU A 25 -4.31 1.09 -9.09
C LEU A 25 -3.48 2.29 -8.62
N GLY A 26 -3.01 3.13 -9.54
CA GLY A 26 -2.10 4.22 -9.21
C GLY A 26 -2.73 5.27 -8.29
N ARG A 27 -3.98 5.63 -8.54
CA ARG A 27 -4.73 6.60 -7.73
C ARG A 27 -5.02 6.06 -6.33
N ALA A 28 -5.46 4.81 -6.26
CA ALA A 28 -5.70 4.14 -4.98
C ALA A 28 -4.40 4.01 -4.17
N ALA A 29 -3.30 3.61 -4.80
CA ALA A 29 -2.00 3.48 -4.15
C ALA A 29 -1.50 4.81 -3.57
N THR A 30 -1.75 5.93 -4.23
CA THR A 30 -1.38 7.27 -3.75
C THR A 30 -2.09 7.60 -2.43
N GLU A 31 -3.38 7.38 -2.35
CA GLU A 31 -4.16 7.63 -1.13
C GLU A 31 -3.77 6.68 0.02
N ILE A 32 -3.57 5.41 -0.29
CA ILE A 32 -3.09 4.42 0.68
C ILE A 32 -1.73 4.83 1.24
N ALA A 33 -0.79 5.21 0.38
CA ALA A 33 0.54 5.67 0.80
C ALA A 33 0.47 6.93 1.66
N ARG A 34 -0.44 7.86 1.34
CA ARG A 34 -0.68 9.08 2.13
C ARG A 34 -1.12 8.76 3.56
N VAL A 35 -2.04 7.82 3.71
CA VAL A 35 -2.54 7.39 5.02
C VAL A 35 -1.46 6.62 5.79
N LEU A 36 -0.72 5.72 5.15
CA LEU A 36 0.37 4.97 5.78
C LEU A 36 1.49 5.88 6.29
N ARG A 37 1.78 6.96 5.56
CA ARG A 37 2.79 7.93 5.95
C ARG A 37 2.32 8.91 7.02
N GLY A 38 1.01 9.11 7.16
CA GLY A 38 0.41 10.00 8.15
C GLY A 38 0.26 11.45 7.69
N LYS A 39 0.40 11.73 6.40
CA LYS A 39 0.25 13.10 5.85
C LYS A 39 -1.16 13.69 6.00
N HIS A 40 -2.16 12.88 6.30
CA HIS A 40 -3.53 13.31 6.57
C HIS A 40 -3.73 13.85 7.99
N LYS A 41 -2.73 13.68 8.86
CA LYS A 41 -2.77 14.13 10.26
C LYS A 41 -2.06 15.46 10.44
N ALA A 42 -2.58 16.32 11.34
CA ALA A 42 -1.95 17.57 11.70
C ALA A 42 -0.59 17.40 12.41
N ILE A 43 -0.43 16.28 13.11
CA ILE A 43 0.80 15.91 13.82
C ILE A 43 1.90 15.33 12.94
N TYR A 44 1.69 15.28 11.61
CA TYR A 44 2.67 14.72 10.70
C TYR A 44 4.08 15.28 10.93
N THR A 45 5.01 14.36 11.17
CA THR A 45 6.45 14.67 11.34
C THR A 45 7.23 13.73 10.41
N PRO A 46 8.10 14.25 9.52
CA PRO A 46 8.79 13.39 8.54
C PRO A 46 9.70 12.32 9.14
N SER A 47 10.19 12.54 10.36
CA SER A 47 11.11 11.63 11.06
C SER A 47 10.42 10.56 11.91
N VAL A 48 9.10 10.65 12.07
CA VAL A 48 8.29 9.74 12.91
C VAL A 48 7.19 9.09 12.08
N ASP A 49 6.91 7.82 12.34
CA ASP A 49 5.81 7.11 11.73
C ASP A 49 4.48 7.48 12.41
N THR A 50 3.79 8.47 11.86
CA THR A 50 2.50 8.96 12.36
C THR A 50 1.29 8.34 11.66
N GLY A 51 1.51 7.47 10.66
CA GLY A 51 0.46 6.90 9.84
C GLY A 51 -0.39 5.84 10.53
N ASP A 52 -1.48 5.49 9.86
CA ASP A 52 -2.45 4.51 10.31
C ASP A 52 -2.29 3.15 9.61
N PHE A 53 -2.95 2.12 10.12
CA PHE A 53 -3.04 0.83 9.47
C PHE A 53 -4.06 0.85 8.34
N VAL A 54 -3.74 0.22 7.23
CA VAL A 54 -4.64 0.11 6.08
C VAL A 54 -4.80 -1.37 5.71
N VAL A 55 -6.05 -1.80 5.65
CA VAL A 55 -6.46 -3.11 5.14
C VAL A 55 -7.06 -2.91 3.77
N VAL A 56 -6.53 -3.59 2.77
CA VAL A 56 -7.02 -3.53 1.39
C VAL A 56 -7.73 -4.82 1.06
N ILE A 57 -8.92 -4.72 0.53
CA ILE A 57 -9.73 -5.86 0.07
C ILE A 57 -10.00 -5.75 -1.43
N ASN A 58 -10.43 -6.86 -2.04
CA ASN A 58 -10.72 -6.95 -3.48
C ASN A 58 -9.54 -6.55 -4.38
N ALA A 59 -8.31 -6.91 -3.98
CA ALA A 59 -7.12 -6.61 -4.77
C ALA A 59 -7.13 -7.25 -6.16
N ASP A 60 -7.84 -8.36 -6.35
CA ASP A 60 -8.04 -9.03 -7.63
C ASP A 60 -8.90 -8.24 -8.63
N LYS A 61 -9.70 -7.31 -8.14
CA LYS A 61 -10.62 -6.49 -8.94
C LYS A 61 -10.11 -5.08 -9.23
N VAL A 62 -8.85 -4.81 -8.92
CA VAL A 62 -8.23 -3.51 -9.21
C VAL A 62 -8.11 -3.30 -10.72
N ARG A 63 -8.31 -2.06 -11.16
CA ARG A 63 -8.26 -1.69 -12.58
C ARG A 63 -6.93 -1.02 -12.93
N LEU A 64 -6.39 -1.39 -14.08
CA LEU A 64 -5.27 -0.70 -14.72
C LEU A 64 -5.77 0.01 -15.98
N THR A 65 -5.36 1.26 -16.16
CA THR A 65 -5.76 2.08 -17.31
C THR A 65 -4.91 1.79 -18.56
N GLY A 66 -5.48 2.06 -19.75
CA GLY A 66 -4.81 1.85 -21.02
C GLY A 66 -4.46 0.39 -21.27
N ASN A 67 -3.29 0.15 -21.86
CA ASN A 67 -2.81 -1.20 -22.20
C ASN A 67 -1.85 -1.78 -21.14
N LYS A 68 -1.86 -1.29 -19.92
CA LYS A 68 -0.91 -1.69 -18.87
C LYS A 68 -0.99 -3.16 -18.49
N LEU A 69 -2.16 -3.78 -18.57
CA LEU A 69 -2.31 -5.21 -18.30
C LEU A 69 -1.38 -6.07 -19.15
N ASN A 70 -1.19 -5.71 -20.42
CA ASN A 70 -0.34 -6.45 -21.35
C ASN A 70 1.06 -5.85 -21.46
N ALA A 71 1.20 -4.52 -21.37
CA ALA A 71 2.44 -3.81 -21.66
C ALA A 71 3.33 -3.60 -20.45
N LYS A 72 2.75 -3.43 -19.25
CA LYS A 72 3.53 -3.23 -18.03
C LYS A 72 4.18 -4.53 -17.58
N MET A 73 5.51 -4.50 -17.41
CA MET A 73 6.28 -5.66 -16.97
C MET A 73 6.87 -5.43 -15.59
N TYR A 74 6.85 -6.46 -14.77
CA TYR A 74 7.50 -6.52 -13.47
C TYR A 74 8.72 -7.43 -13.58
N HIS A 75 9.89 -6.89 -13.24
CA HIS A 75 11.17 -7.58 -13.36
C HIS A 75 11.71 -7.99 -12.00
N ARG A 76 12.29 -9.18 -11.93
CA ARG A 76 13.00 -9.66 -10.76
C ARG A 76 14.29 -10.35 -11.21
N TYR A 77 15.38 -10.05 -10.51
CA TYR A 77 16.65 -10.67 -10.73
C TYR A 77 16.97 -11.69 -9.64
N THR A 78 17.27 -12.93 -10.03
CA THR A 78 17.52 -14.03 -9.08
C THR A 78 18.92 -14.05 -8.50
N GLY A 79 19.85 -13.26 -9.04
CA GLY A 79 21.25 -13.23 -8.65
C GLY A 79 22.15 -14.22 -9.42
N PHE A 80 21.58 -15.06 -10.28
CA PHE A 80 22.31 -15.97 -11.14
C PHE A 80 22.51 -15.42 -12.55
N GLN A 81 23.48 -15.97 -13.28
CA GLN A 81 23.66 -15.64 -14.69
C GLN A 81 22.37 -15.94 -15.46
N SER A 82 21.92 -15.02 -16.32
CA SER A 82 20.64 -15.09 -17.04
C SER A 82 19.42 -15.22 -16.12
N GLY A 83 19.50 -14.72 -14.89
CA GLY A 83 18.46 -14.85 -13.86
C GLY A 83 17.39 -13.76 -13.89
N LEU A 84 17.28 -12.95 -14.94
CA LEU A 84 16.21 -11.96 -15.07
C LEU A 84 14.87 -12.66 -15.33
N ARG A 85 13.93 -12.42 -14.43
CA ARG A 85 12.54 -12.91 -14.55
C ARG A 85 11.61 -11.75 -14.75
N SER A 86 10.69 -11.89 -15.71
CA SER A 86 9.71 -10.85 -16.04
C SER A 86 8.33 -11.44 -16.07
N ILE A 87 7.35 -10.69 -15.60
CA ILE A 87 5.93 -11.07 -15.62
C ILE A 87 5.11 -9.84 -16.02
N SER A 88 4.11 -10.02 -16.85
CA SER A 88 3.19 -8.93 -17.20
C SER A 88 2.27 -8.58 -16.02
N ALA A 89 1.73 -7.36 -16.03
CA ALA A 89 0.80 -6.94 -15.00
C ALA A 89 -0.46 -7.79 -14.95
N GLY A 90 -0.97 -8.22 -16.12
CA GLY A 90 -2.13 -9.12 -16.21
C GLY A 90 -1.87 -10.48 -15.56
N ASP A 91 -0.74 -11.10 -15.88
CA ASP A 91 -0.36 -12.40 -15.29
C ASP A 91 -0.11 -12.29 -13.79
N LEU A 92 0.47 -11.18 -13.33
CA LEU A 92 0.68 -10.93 -11.91
C LEU A 92 -0.65 -10.75 -11.16
N LEU A 93 -1.60 -10.05 -11.78
CA LEU A 93 -2.94 -9.86 -11.22
C LEU A 93 -3.69 -11.19 -11.03
N GLU A 94 -3.53 -12.12 -11.97
CA GLU A 94 -4.13 -13.45 -11.86
C GLU A 94 -3.45 -14.33 -10.81
N LYS A 95 -2.11 -14.30 -10.75
CA LYS A 95 -1.33 -15.18 -9.86
C LYS A 95 -1.24 -14.66 -8.43
N LYS A 96 -0.94 -13.36 -8.27
CA LYS A 96 -0.71 -12.72 -6.96
C LYS A 96 -1.16 -11.27 -7.01
N PRO A 97 -2.46 -10.99 -6.94
CA PRO A 97 -2.98 -9.62 -7.01
C PRO A 97 -2.47 -8.75 -5.87
N GLU A 98 -2.20 -9.32 -4.69
CA GLU A 98 -1.67 -8.58 -3.55
C GLU A 98 -0.31 -7.95 -3.86
N MET A 99 0.55 -8.65 -4.60
CA MET A 99 1.87 -8.16 -4.96
C MET A 99 1.82 -6.93 -5.86
N LEU A 100 0.80 -6.83 -6.71
CA LEU A 100 0.58 -5.68 -7.58
C LEU A 100 0.38 -4.40 -6.75
N ILE A 101 -0.51 -4.47 -5.76
CA ILE A 101 -0.82 -3.37 -4.85
C ILE A 101 0.39 -3.04 -3.97
N GLN A 102 1.01 -4.06 -3.39
CA GLN A 102 2.17 -3.89 -2.51
C GLN A 102 3.34 -3.21 -3.23
N THR A 103 3.62 -3.59 -4.48
CA THR A 103 4.68 -2.98 -5.27
C THR A 103 4.40 -1.51 -5.57
N ALA A 104 3.15 -1.19 -5.93
CA ALA A 104 2.73 0.19 -6.21
C ALA A 104 2.86 1.08 -4.96
N VAL A 105 2.37 0.63 -3.82
CA VAL A 105 2.44 1.39 -2.56
C VAL A 105 3.88 1.51 -2.06
N LYS A 106 4.65 0.43 -2.09
CA LYS A 106 6.05 0.44 -1.67
C LYS A 106 6.89 1.44 -2.47
N GLY A 107 6.63 1.57 -3.76
CA GLY A 107 7.30 2.54 -4.62
C GLY A 107 6.99 4.00 -4.25
N MET A 108 5.85 4.26 -3.60
CA MET A 108 5.41 5.59 -3.16
C MET A 108 5.81 5.92 -1.73
N LEU A 109 6.29 4.95 -0.97
CA LEU A 109 6.79 5.15 0.40
C LEU A 109 8.29 5.48 0.40
N PRO A 110 8.82 6.10 1.46
CA PRO A 110 10.25 6.33 1.61
C PRO A 110 11.05 5.02 1.56
N LYS A 111 12.25 5.08 0.97
CA LYS A 111 13.14 3.91 0.79
C LYS A 111 14.19 3.82 1.90
N ASN A 112 13.73 3.78 3.13
CA ASN A 112 14.57 3.73 4.34
C ASN A 112 13.93 2.82 5.39
N THR A 113 14.52 2.75 6.56
CA THR A 113 14.00 1.96 7.69
C THR A 113 12.60 2.40 8.10
N LEU A 114 12.34 3.71 8.15
CA LEU A 114 11.03 4.27 8.46
C LEU A 114 9.99 3.88 7.42
N GLY A 115 10.34 3.93 6.14
CA GLY A 115 9.45 3.49 5.04
C GLY A 115 9.09 2.01 5.14
N ARG A 116 10.00 1.14 5.56
CA ARG A 116 9.72 -0.28 5.81
C ARG A 116 8.73 -0.48 6.97
N LYS A 117 8.85 0.32 8.04
CA LYS A 117 7.88 0.32 9.15
C LYS A 117 6.49 0.76 8.67
N MET A 118 6.41 1.80 7.85
CA MET A 118 5.16 2.25 7.24
C MET A 118 4.52 1.16 6.37
N PHE A 119 5.32 0.51 5.55
CA PHE A 119 4.86 -0.57 4.67
C PHE A 119 4.32 -1.78 5.45
N SER A 120 4.88 -2.09 6.61
CA SER A 120 4.41 -3.20 7.45
C SER A 120 2.98 -3.03 7.97
N LYS A 121 2.46 -1.81 7.98
CA LYS A 121 1.08 -1.49 8.36
C LYS A 121 0.06 -1.71 7.24
N LEU A 122 0.52 -2.01 6.04
CA LEU A 122 -0.33 -2.35 4.91
C LEU A 122 -0.65 -3.85 4.94
N LYS A 123 -1.93 -4.18 4.92
CA LYS A 123 -2.44 -5.55 4.84
C LYS A 123 -3.29 -5.67 3.58
N VAL A 124 -2.93 -6.53 2.65
CA VAL A 124 -3.60 -6.67 1.35
C VAL A 124 -4.20 -8.07 1.22
N TYR A 125 -5.46 -8.12 0.82
CA TYR A 125 -6.20 -9.36 0.59
C TYR A 125 -6.86 -9.35 -0.80
N ALA A 126 -6.76 -10.47 -1.50
CA ALA A 126 -7.33 -10.60 -2.84
C ALA A 126 -8.87 -10.59 -2.82
N GLY A 127 -9.48 -11.25 -1.85
CA GLY A 127 -10.93 -11.35 -1.70
C GLY A 127 -11.55 -10.20 -0.91
N SER A 128 -12.84 -10.34 -0.63
CA SER A 128 -13.61 -9.37 0.15
C SER A 128 -13.49 -9.55 1.66
N GLU A 129 -12.96 -10.68 2.11
CA GLU A 129 -12.85 -10.99 3.54
C GLU A 129 -11.45 -10.67 4.08
N HIS A 130 -11.39 -10.22 5.32
CA HIS A 130 -10.15 -9.95 6.04
C HIS A 130 -10.24 -10.39 7.50
N PRO A 131 -9.14 -10.82 8.14
CA PRO A 131 -9.13 -11.30 9.52
C PRO A 131 -9.05 -10.18 10.57
N HIS A 132 -9.30 -8.94 10.20
CA HIS A 132 -9.12 -7.76 11.07
C HIS A 132 -10.41 -7.20 11.66
N SER A 133 -11.45 -8.02 11.80
CA SER A 133 -12.72 -7.58 12.39
C SER A 133 -12.60 -7.12 13.86
N ALA A 134 -11.65 -7.70 14.59
CA ALA A 134 -11.38 -7.32 15.98
C ALA A 134 -10.87 -5.89 16.12
N GLN A 135 -10.16 -5.36 15.13
CA GLN A 135 -9.66 -3.99 15.10
C GLN A 135 -10.72 -2.96 14.68
N GLN A 136 -11.89 -3.41 14.25
CA GLN A 136 -13.00 -2.56 13.79
C GLN A 136 -12.54 -1.47 12.80
N PRO A 137 -11.98 -1.84 11.63
CA PRO A 137 -11.47 -0.88 10.68
C PRO A 137 -12.61 -0.02 10.11
N LYS A 138 -12.35 1.27 9.98
CA LYS A 138 -13.28 2.23 9.38
C LYS A 138 -13.12 2.21 7.86
N GLU A 139 -14.21 2.38 7.14
CA GLU A 139 -14.16 2.50 5.70
C GLU A 139 -13.47 3.80 5.29
N LEU A 140 -12.49 3.69 4.38
CA LEU A 140 -11.81 4.82 3.76
C LEU A 140 -12.31 4.96 2.33
N ALA A 141 -13.01 6.06 2.04
CA ALA A 141 -13.44 6.39 0.69
C ALA A 141 -12.24 6.90 -0.14
N LEU A 142 -12.10 6.37 -1.33
CA LEU A 142 -11.07 6.79 -2.29
C LEU A 142 -11.64 7.71 -3.37
#